data_9b94a414e2970989f587b805d77895fd
#
_entry.id   9b94a414e2970989f587b805d77895fd
#
_cell.length_a   1.000
_cell.length_b   1.000
_cell.length_c   1.000
_cell.angle_alpha   90.00
_cell.angle_beta   90.00
_cell.angle_gamma   90.00
#
_symmetry.space_group_name_H-M   'P 1'
#
loop_
_entity.id
_entity.type
_entity.pdbx_description
1 polymer ?
#
loop_
_entity_poly.entity_id
_entity_poly.type
_entity_poly.pdbx_seq_one_letter_code
_entity_poly.pdbx_strand_id
1 'polypeptide(L)'
;MVRAFLFLALLLTVGCSGPPPRASTTAPATATASTLARVTLSPTVTPTAAPTAAIRYVAIGASDTVGVGATDPATGSWPARIANLLPPGSAFVNVGVSGSIALQARTAQLPGTIAQRPTVVSIWLAVNDMNATIEPASFANDLGAIVDALVSGTDAKIFVGNVPDVRPVPAYKDADKAALFRLITAYNAAIAGIVAKHPGRVVGVDLFTGSAELVSTLTVSGDGFHPSDAGYQLIADRFAAAMRASGIPLR
;
A
#
# COMPACT_ATOMS: atom_id res chain seq x y z
N MET A 1 35.53 2.35 -8.27
CA MET A 1 35.04 2.15 -9.64
C MET A 1 33.55 1.79 -9.55
N VAL A 2 32.68 2.75 -9.86
CA VAL A 2 31.21 2.58 -9.79
C VAL A 2 30.75 2.12 -11.17
N ARG A 3 30.14 0.95 -11.26
CA ARG A 3 29.48 0.48 -12.49
C ARG A 3 28.04 0.99 -12.51
N ALA A 4 27.78 1.92 -13.42
CA ALA A 4 26.43 2.37 -13.73
C ALA A 4 25.71 1.29 -14.54
N PHE A 5 24.55 0.82 -14.07
CA PHE A 5 23.63 -0.02 -14.86
C PHE A 5 22.61 0.88 -15.55
N LEU A 6 22.69 0.88 -16.87
CA LEU A 6 21.75 1.54 -17.78
C LEU A 6 20.58 0.59 -18.05
N PHE A 7 19.37 0.92 -17.63
CA PHE A 7 18.15 0.19 -18.02
C PHE A 7 17.50 0.85 -19.24
N LEU A 8 17.39 0.08 -20.32
CA LEU A 8 16.73 0.44 -21.57
C LEU A 8 15.23 0.11 -21.45
N ALA A 9 14.36 1.11 -21.59
CA ALA A 9 12.92 0.94 -21.62
C ALA A 9 12.45 0.64 -23.06
N LEU A 10 11.76 -0.49 -23.26
CA LEU A 10 11.14 -0.89 -24.53
C LEU A 10 9.63 -0.60 -24.46
N LEU A 11 9.14 0.32 -25.28
CA LEU A 11 7.72 0.59 -25.48
C LEU A 11 7.13 -0.39 -26.52
N LEU A 12 6.06 -1.08 -26.13
CA LEU A 12 5.21 -1.84 -27.05
C LEU A 12 3.77 -1.34 -26.93
N THR A 13 3.25 -0.77 -28.02
CA THR A 13 1.85 -0.40 -28.20
C THR A 13 1.11 -1.52 -28.92
N VAL A 14 0.00 -2.00 -28.38
CA VAL A 14 -0.95 -2.88 -29.09
C VAL A 14 -2.35 -2.31 -28.92
N GLY A 15 -2.96 -1.90 -30.00
CA GLY A 15 -4.37 -1.53 -30.06
C GLY A 15 -5.23 -2.71 -30.51
N CYS A 16 -6.39 -2.89 -29.90
CA CYS A 16 -7.46 -3.78 -30.40
C CYS A 16 -8.83 -3.14 -30.18
N SER A 17 -9.52 -2.94 -31.30
CA SER A 17 -10.92 -2.50 -31.37
C SER A 17 -11.84 -3.72 -31.41
N GLY A 18 -12.92 -3.72 -30.63
CA GLY A 18 -13.99 -4.73 -30.67
C GLY A 18 -15.36 -4.07 -30.76
N PRO A 19 -16.36 -4.68 -31.45
CA PRO A 19 -17.65 -4.08 -31.76
C PRO A 19 -18.68 -4.19 -30.65
N PRO A 20 -19.79 -3.40 -30.67
CA PRO A 20 -20.78 -3.30 -29.62
C PRO A 20 -21.86 -4.42 -29.68
N PRO A 21 -22.50 -4.76 -28.56
CA PRO A 21 -23.57 -5.77 -28.53
C PRO A 21 -24.97 -5.21 -28.89
N ARG A 22 -25.74 -6.06 -29.54
CA ARG A 22 -27.12 -5.85 -29.95
C ARG A 22 -28.12 -5.98 -28.78
N ALA A 23 -29.14 -5.12 -28.80
CA ALA A 23 -30.31 -5.20 -27.92
C ALA A 23 -31.30 -6.26 -28.37
N SER A 24 -31.86 -6.99 -27.43
CA SER A 24 -33.02 -7.91 -27.63
C SER A 24 -34.20 -7.42 -26.80
N THR A 25 -35.32 -7.17 -27.50
CA THR A 25 -36.63 -6.84 -26.94
C THR A 25 -37.44 -8.12 -26.72
N THR A 26 -38.06 -8.26 -25.56
CA THR A 26 -39.10 -9.32 -25.31
C THR A 26 -40.35 -8.71 -24.71
N ALA A 27 -41.50 -9.06 -25.27
CA ALA A 27 -42.82 -8.56 -24.95
C ALA A 27 -43.48 -9.28 -23.74
N PRO A 28 -44.55 -8.74 -23.14
CA PRO A 28 -45.09 -9.19 -21.87
C PRO A 28 -46.11 -10.33 -21.98
N ALA A 29 -46.07 -11.24 -21.02
CA ALA A 29 -47.08 -12.27 -20.83
C ALA A 29 -48.07 -11.90 -19.72
N THR A 30 -49.34 -12.00 -20.02
CA THR A 30 -50.52 -11.79 -19.15
C THR A 30 -50.66 -12.97 -18.19
N ALA A 31 -50.79 -12.75 -16.89
CA ALA A 31 -51.07 -13.78 -15.92
C ALA A 31 -52.32 -13.43 -15.08
N THR A 32 -53.22 -14.40 -14.99
CA THR A 32 -54.50 -14.42 -14.32
C THR A 32 -54.38 -14.41 -12.79
N ALA A 33 -55.17 -13.59 -12.13
CA ALA A 33 -55.24 -13.49 -10.67
C ALA A 33 -55.96 -14.70 -10.03
N SER A 34 -55.32 -15.32 -9.04
CA SER A 34 -55.91 -16.28 -8.13
C SER A 34 -55.80 -15.76 -6.70
N THR A 35 -56.96 -15.53 -6.06
CA THR A 35 -57.05 -14.95 -4.71
C THR A 35 -56.87 -16.04 -3.67
N LEU A 36 -55.79 -16.00 -2.90
CA LEU A 36 -55.62 -16.81 -1.71
C LEU A 36 -55.34 -15.94 -0.47
N ALA A 37 -55.92 -16.36 0.64
CA ALA A 37 -56.02 -15.66 1.90
C ALA A 37 -54.64 -15.22 2.47
N ARG A 38 -54.61 -13.99 2.96
CA ARG A 38 -53.46 -13.31 3.52
C ARG A 38 -53.21 -13.71 4.98
N VAL A 39 -52.23 -14.56 5.22
CA VAL A 39 -51.62 -14.69 6.56
C VAL A 39 -50.57 -13.57 6.70
N THR A 40 -50.88 -12.59 7.54
CA THR A 40 -49.93 -11.51 7.87
C THR A 40 -48.90 -12.04 8.87
N LEU A 41 -47.78 -12.51 8.37
CA LEU A 41 -46.59 -12.64 9.18
C LEU A 41 -45.90 -11.27 9.19
N SER A 42 -45.82 -10.62 10.35
CA SER A 42 -44.98 -9.42 10.54
C SER A 42 -43.55 -9.80 10.22
N PRO A 43 -42.88 -9.13 9.28
CA PRO A 43 -41.46 -9.38 9.06
C PRO A 43 -40.69 -8.89 10.29
N THR A 44 -40.00 -9.81 10.96
CA THR A 44 -38.95 -9.46 11.90
C THR A 44 -37.85 -8.77 11.09
N VAL A 45 -37.80 -7.45 11.15
CA VAL A 45 -36.76 -6.67 10.47
C VAL A 45 -35.44 -6.93 11.25
N THR A 46 -34.64 -7.88 10.77
CA THR A 46 -33.28 -8.00 11.21
C THR A 46 -32.56 -6.66 10.88
N PRO A 47 -31.97 -5.97 11.84
CA PRO A 47 -31.26 -4.72 11.54
C PRO A 47 -30.18 -5.00 10.51
N THR A 48 -30.37 -4.55 9.27
CA THR A 48 -29.32 -4.55 8.27
C THR A 48 -28.24 -3.61 8.78
N ALA A 49 -27.06 -4.16 9.05
CA ALA A 49 -25.91 -3.34 9.43
C ALA A 49 -25.74 -2.23 8.37
N ALA A 50 -25.58 -0.99 8.85
CA ALA A 50 -25.36 0.14 7.95
C ALA A 50 -24.19 -0.19 7.00
N PRO A 51 -24.29 0.11 5.71
CA PRO A 51 -23.22 -0.20 4.77
C PRO A 51 -21.94 0.49 5.23
N THR A 52 -20.90 -0.29 5.42
CA THR A 52 -19.56 0.24 5.75
C THR A 52 -19.12 1.18 4.63
N ALA A 53 -18.74 2.40 4.98
CA ALA A 53 -18.32 3.39 3.98
C ALA A 53 -17.20 2.84 3.10
N ALA A 54 -17.32 3.02 1.79
CA ALA A 54 -16.33 2.59 0.81
C ALA A 54 -15.00 3.34 1.04
N ILE A 55 -13.89 2.61 1.02
CA ILE A 55 -12.54 3.14 1.22
C ILE A 55 -11.91 3.44 -0.15
N ARG A 56 -11.27 4.61 -0.26
CA ARG A 56 -10.34 4.91 -1.34
C ARG A 56 -8.93 4.81 -0.79
N TYR A 57 -8.30 3.66 -1.05
CA TYR A 57 -6.96 3.33 -0.58
C TYR A 57 -5.92 3.63 -1.66
N VAL A 58 -4.89 4.39 -1.31
CA VAL A 58 -3.74 4.67 -2.20
C VAL A 58 -2.45 4.29 -1.48
N ALA A 59 -1.56 3.58 -2.18
CA ALA A 59 -0.25 3.21 -1.68
C ALA A 59 0.85 3.98 -2.41
N ILE A 60 1.69 4.69 -1.65
CA ILE A 60 2.90 5.38 -2.08
C ILE A 60 4.11 4.54 -1.68
N GLY A 61 5.10 4.41 -2.58
CA GLY A 61 6.34 3.70 -2.23
C GLY A 61 7.21 3.37 -3.43
N ALA A 62 8.05 2.36 -3.26
CA ALA A 62 9.06 1.96 -4.23
C ALA A 62 8.78 0.56 -4.81
N SER A 63 9.84 -0.21 -5.14
CA SER A 63 9.75 -1.54 -5.74
C SER A 63 8.97 -2.54 -4.89
N ASP A 64 9.09 -2.49 -3.58
CA ASP A 64 8.34 -3.30 -2.61
C ASP A 64 6.84 -2.94 -2.60
N THR A 65 6.48 -1.69 -2.86
CA THR A 65 5.09 -1.28 -3.04
C THR A 65 4.55 -1.74 -4.39
N VAL A 66 5.37 -1.73 -5.44
CA VAL A 66 5.05 -2.34 -6.75
C VAL A 66 4.88 -3.86 -6.63
N GLY A 67 5.65 -4.51 -5.75
CA GLY A 67 5.62 -5.96 -5.53
C GLY A 67 6.75 -6.71 -6.23
N VAL A 68 7.90 -6.06 -6.46
CA VAL A 68 9.10 -6.74 -6.99
C VAL A 68 9.51 -7.85 -6.03
N GLY A 69 9.72 -9.06 -6.55
CA GLY A 69 10.02 -10.24 -5.73
C GLY A 69 8.80 -11.12 -5.42
N ALA A 70 7.58 -10.63 -5.58
CA ALA A 70 6.37 -11.46 -5.51
C ALA A 70 6.22 -12.31 -6.78
N THR A 71 5.58 -13.47 -6.64
CA THR A 71 5.25 -14.35 -7.77
C THR A 71 4.32 -13.63 -8.77
N ASP A 72 3.34 -12.89 -8.28
CA ASP A 72 2.50 -11.99 -9.05
C ASP A 72 2.47 -10.62 -8.34
N PRO A 73 3.19 -9.61 -8.84
CA PRO A 73 3.23 -8.29 -8.24
C PRO A 73 1.86 -7.61 -8.09
N ALA A 74 0.95 -7.86 -9.02
CA ALA A 74 -0.36 -7.20 -9.03
C ALA A 74 -1.24 -7.62 -7.85
N THR A 75 -1.13 -8.85 -7.38
CA THR A 75 -1.92 -9.43 -6.29
C THR A 75 -1.09 -9.74 -5.04
N GLY A 76 0.21 -9.98 -5.22
CA GLY A 76 1.14 -10.41 -4.19
C GLY A 76 1.86 -9.30 -3.44
N SER A 77 1.87 -8.06 -3.95
CA SER A 77 2.44 -6.93 -3.23
C SER A 77 1.71 -6.66 -1.91
N TRP A 78 2.43 -6.15 -0.89
CA TRP A 78 1.82 -5.87 0.42
C TRP A 78 0.59 -4.95 0.35
N PRO A 79 0.53 -3.89 -0.50
CA PRO A 79 -0.67 -3.07 -0.56
C PRO A 79 -1.83 -3.76 -1.29
N ALA A 80 -1.55 -4.63 -2.28
CA ALA A 80 -2.59 -5.43 -2.93
C ALA A 80 -3.23 -6.43 -1.96
N ARG A 81 -2.44 -7.04 -1.07
CA ARG A 81 -2.95 -7.92 0.00
C ARG A 81 -3.87 -7.16 0.96
N ILE A 82 -3.53 -5.92 1.32
CA ILE A 82 -4.41 -5.03 2.11
C ILE A 82 -5.69 -4.70 1.33
N ALA A 83 -5.58 -4.40 0.03
CA ALA A 83 -6.72 -4.09 -0.81
C ALA A 83 -7.75 -5.23 -0.85
N ASN A 84 -7.31 -6.49 -0.80
CA ASN A 84 -8.18 -7.66 -0.71
C ASN A 84 -8.98 -7.75 0.62
N LEU A 85 -8.55 -7.03 1.65
CA LEU A 85 -9.23 -6.95 2.94
C LEU A 85 -10.24 -5.78 3.02
N LEU A 86 -10.29 -4.92 2.02
CA LEU A 86 -11.18 -3.76 2.03
C LEU A 86 -12.66 -4.17 1.93
N PRO A 87 -13.59 -3.37 2.47
CA PRO A 87 -15.02 -3.58 2.28
C PRO A 87 -15.43 -3.54 0.80
N PRO A 88 -16.53 -4.22 0.43
CA PRO A 88 -17.09 -4.12 -0.93
C PRO A 88 -17.35 -2.66 -1.35
N GLY A 89 -17.09 -2.36 -2.63
CA GLY A 89 -17.23 -1.02 -3.19
C GLY A 89 -16.04 -0.09 -2.93
N SER A 90 -15.01 -0.56 -2.20
CA SER A 90 -13.76 0.19 -2.04
C SER A 90 -12.92 0.20 -3.32
N ALA A 91 -12.08 1.22 -3.47
CA ALA A 91 -11.13 1.34 -4.57
C ALA A 91 -9.69 1.30 -4.04
N PHE A 92 -8.78 0.75 -4.84
CA PHE A 92 -7.35 0.70 -4.56
C PHE A 92 -6.54 1.23 -5.75
N VAL A 93 -5.56 2.08 -5.47
CA VAL A 93 -4.59 2.57 -6.45
C VAL A 93 -3.18 2.42 -5.86
N ASN A 94 -2.32 1.73 -6.59
CA ASN A 94 -0.90 1.65 -6.28
C ASN A 94 -0.16 2.67 -7.16
N VAL A 95 0.43 3.69 -6.55
CA VAL A 95 1.24 4.71 -7.25
C VAL A 95 2.75 4.49 -7.05
N GLY A 96 3.15 3.37 -6.45
CA GLY A 96 4.54 2.99 -6.24
C GLY A 96 5.33 2.96 -7.55
N VAL A 97 6.58 3.39 -7.49
CA VAL A 97 7.52 3.37 -8.62
C VAL A 97 8.84 2.75 -8.17
N SER A 98 9.27 1.67 -8.84
CA SER A 98 10.53 0.99 -8.49
C SER A 98 11.71 1.95 -8.50
N GLY A 99 12.55 1.85 -7.46
CA GLY A 99 13.72 2.71 -7.30
C GLY A 99 13.44 4.09 -6.69
N SER A 100 12.19 4.46 -6.44
CA SER A 100 11.84 5.78 -5.89
C SER A 100 12.51 6.03 -4.55
N ILE A 101 13.15 7.20 -4.43
CA ILE A 101 13.49 7.87 -3.18
C ILE A 101 12.37 8.84 -2.79
N ALA A 102 12.39 9.36 -1.55
CA ALA A 102 11.33 10.23 -1.04
C ALA A 102 11.10 11.50 -1.90
N LEU A 103 12.16 12.12 -2.43
CA LEU A 103 12.06 13.26 -3.35
C LEU A 103 11.27 12.91 -4.62
N GLN A 104 11.52 11.74 -5.21
CA GLN A 104 10.81 11.30 -6.41
C GLN A 104 9.35 10.96 -6.10
N ALA A 105 9.07 10.32 -4.96
CA ALA A 105 7.71 10.08 -4.52
C ALA A 105 6.94 11.39 -4.31
N ARG A 106 7.58 12.41 -3.72
CA ARG A 106 7.00 13.75 -3.55
C ARG A 106 6.61 14.40 -4.88
N THR A 107 7.46 14.29 -5.89
CA THR A 107 7.26 14.99 -7.17
C THR A 107 6.38 14.23 -8.15
N ALA A 108 6.46 12.91 -8.18
CA ALA A 108 5.78 12.06 -9.17
C ALA A 108 4.54 11.33 -8.64
N GLN A 109 4.55 10.85 -7.38
CA GLN A 109 3.47 10.02 -6.83
C GLN A 109 2.42 10.86 -6.06
N LEU A 110 2.85 11.87 -5.30
CA LEU A 110 1.99 12.68 -4.44
C LEU A 110 0.86 13.39 -5.19
N PRO A 111 1.10 14.07 -6.34
CA PRO A 111 0.01 14.76 -7.06
C PRO A 111 -1.10 13.80 -7.50
N GLY A 112 -0.72 12.63 -8.04
CA GLY A 112 -1.67 11.59 -8.41
C GLY A 112 -2.42 11.02 -7.22
N THR A 113 -1.76 10.86 -6.07
CA THR A 113 -2.38 10.43 -4.81
C THR A 113 -3.47 11.39 -4.36
N ILE A 114 -3.19 12.69 -4.29
CA ILE A 114 -4.17 13.72 -3.88
C ILE A 114 -5.36 13.74 -4.84
N ALA A 115 -5.12 13.62 -6.16
CA ALA A 115 -6.17 13.60 -7.17
C ALA A 115 -7.17 12.44 -7.00
N GLN A 116 -6.75 11.30 -6.41
CA GLN A 116 -7.63 10.18 -6.06
C GLN A 116 -8.56 10.47 -4.89
N ARG A 117 -8.39 11.60 -4.17
CA ARG A 117 -9.15 11.96 -2.97
C ARG A 117 -9.22 10.79 -1.98
N PRO A 118 -8.06 10.26 -1.53
CA PRO A 118 -8.02 9.05 -0.71
C PRO A 118 -8.71 9.26 0.64
N THR A 119 -9.20 8.17 1.23
CA THR A 119 -9.62 8.10 2.63
C THR A 119 -8.59 7.35 3.48
N VAL A 120 -7.74 6.54 2.84
CA VAL A 120 -6.61 5.83 3.45
C VAL A 120 -5.41 5.95 2.53
N VAL A 121 -4.26 6.31 3.07
CA VAL A 121 -2.97 6.30 2.37
C VAL A 121 -1.97 5.48 3.18
N SER A 122 -1.21 4.64 2.51
CA SER A 122 -0.02 4.03 3.09
C SER A 122 1.23 4.53 2.37
N ILE A 123 2.31 4.70 3.13
CA ILE A 123 3.60 5.16 2.63
C ILE A 123 4.68 4.23 3.16
N TRP A 124 5.49 3.65 2.26
CA TRP A 124 6.68 2.93 2.65
C TRP A 124 7.83 3.27 1.69
N LEU A 125 8.80 4.02 2.21
CA LEU A 125 9.99 4.54 1.53
C LEU A 125 11.21 4.35 2.45
N ALA A 126 12.31 4.99 2.14
CA ALA A 126 13.56 5.08 2.89
C ALA A 126 14.64 4.10 2.45
N VAL A 127 14.37 2.85 2.12
CA VAL A 127 15.43 1.87 1.78
C VAL A 127 16.23 2.34 0.55
N ASN A 128 15.58 2.92 -0.46
CA ASN A 128 16.29 3.48 -1.63
C ASN A 128 17.05 4.75 -1.27
N ASP A 129 16.52 5.58 -0.38
CA ASP A 129 17.20 6.76 0.13
C ASP A 129 18.50 6.36 0.86
N MET A 130 18.44 5.34 1.73
CA MET A 130 19.61 4.78 2.42
C MET A 130 20.64 4.24 1.42
N ASN A 131 20.22 3.49 0.41
CA ASN A 131 21.10 2.92 -0.61
C ASN A 131 21.71 3.99 -1.53
N ALA A 132 21.00 5.09 -1.75
CA ALA A 132 21.48 6.27 -2.47
C ALA A 132 22.31 7.23 -1.61
N THR A 133 22.60 6.85 -0.36
CA THR A 133 23.35 7.68 0.61
C THR A 133 22.75 9.07 0.83
N ILE A 134 21.42 9.17 0.75
CA ILE A 134 20.71 10.40 1.11
C ILE A 134 20.76 10.56 2.63
N GLU A 135 21.08 11.76 3.09
CA GLU A 135 21.11 12.03 4.52
C GLU A 135 19.72 11.91 5.16
N PRO A 136 19.61 11.35 6.38
CA PRO A 136 18.29 11.20 7.06
C PRO A 136 17.51 12.50 7.18
N ALA A 137 18.18 13.65 7.29
CA ALA A 137 17.56 14.96 7.34
C ALA A 137 16.92 15.36 6.01
N SER A 138 17.58 15.06 4.88
CA SER A 138 17.05 15.32 3.53
C SER A 138 15.84 14.42 3.25
N PHE A 139 15.94 13.14 3.58
CA PHE A 139 14.80 12.21 3.55
C PHE A 139 13.62 12.71 4.39
N ALA A 140 13.89 13.17 5.63
CA ALA A 140 12.86 13.69 6.53
C ALA A 140 12.15 14.93 5.95
N ASN A 141 12.86 15.81 5.25
CA ASN A 141 12.28 16.97 4.59
C ASN A 141 11.31 16.53 3.47
N ASP A 142 11.69 15.55 2.64
CA ASP A 142 10.87 15.10 1.53
C ASP A 142 9.66 14.27 2.01
N LEU A 143 9.86 13.32 2.93
CA LEU A 143 8.76 12.56 3.52
C LEU A 143 7.81 13.47 4.31
N GLY A 144 8.35 14.43 5.08
CA GLY A 144 7.56 15.42 5.81
C GLY A 144 6.67 16.23 4.86
N ALA A 145 7.22 16.71 3.75
CA ALA A 145 6.45 17.44 2.74
C ALA A 145 5.34 16.60 2.09
N ILE A 146 5.57 15.29 1.86
CA ILE A 146 4.52 14.37 1.40
C ILE A 146 3.39 14.30 2.44
N VAL A 147 3.74 14.04 3.70
CA VAL A 147 2.76 13.88 4.79
C VAL A 147 1.99 15.18 5.02
N ASP A 148 2.67 16.33 5.08
CA ASP A 148 2.05 17.64 5.28
C ASP A 148 1.05 17.97 4.16
N ALA A 149 1.42 17.69 2.90
CA ALA A 149 0.54 17.92 1.74
C ALA A 149 -0.68 16.98 1.76
N LEU A 150 -0.53 15.71 2.17
CA LEU A 150 -1.64 14.78 2.31
C LEU A 150 -2.58 15.18 3.45
N VAL A 151 -2.04 15.62 4.59
CA VAL A 151 -2.83 16.10 5.74
C VAL A 151 -3.63 17.35 5.36
N SER A 152 -3.02 18.28 4.61
CA SER A 152 -3.65 19.54 4.21
C SER A 152 -4.63 19.37 3.06
N GLY A 153 -4.33 18.48 2.10
CA GLY A 153 -5.07 18.33 0.85
C GLY A 153 -6.11 17.21 0.83
N THR A 154 -6.22 16.39 1.88
CA THR A 154 -7.14 15.24 1.94
C THR A 154 -7.68 15.02 3.35
N ASP A 155 -8.72 14.19 3.47
CA ASP A 155 -9.22 13.68 4.76
C ASP A 155 -8.64 12.31 5.11
N ALA A 156 -7.62 11.83 4.39
CA ALA A 156 -7.08 10.49 4.54
C ALA A 156 -6.47 10.25 5.91
N LYS A 157 -6.68 9.05 6.46
CA LYS A 157 -5.82 8.47 7.50
C LYS A 157 -4.55 7.96 6.81
N ILE A 158 -3.40 8.35 7.32
CA ILE A 158 -2.10 8.09 6.68
C ILE A 158 -1.31 7.11 7.55
N PHE A 159 -0.77 6.06 6.95
CA PHE A 159 0.03 5.02 7.60
C PHE A 159 1.43 5.03 7.03
N VAL A 160 2.44 5.27 7.86
CA VAL A 160 3.84 5.38 7.44
C VAL A 160 4.64 4.24 8.05
N GLY A 161 5.14 3.33 7.21
CA GLY A 161 6.02 2.25 7.63
C GLY A 161 7.42 2.76 7.97
N ASN A 162 7.99 2.28 9.08
CA ASN A 162 9.40 2.49 9.38
C ASN A 162 10.28 1.48 8.61
N VAL A 163 11.60 1.66 8.68
CA VAL A 163 12.58 0.77 8.04
C VAL A 163 12.75 -0.49 8.90
N PRO A 164 12.53 -1.69 8.36
CA PRO A 164 12.83 -2.94 9.05
C PRO A 164 14.34 -3.09 9.32
N ASP A 165 14.71 -3.99 10.19
CA ASP A 165 16.12 -4.36 10.37
C ASP A 165 16.59 -5.20 9.17
N VAL A 166 17.15 -4.52 8.19
CA VAL A 166 17.62 -5.15 6.94
C VAL A 166 19.03 -5.75 7.06
N ARG A 167 19.67 -5.69 8.24
CA ARG A 167 21.04 -6.23 8.44
C ARG A 167 21.20 -7.69 8.04
N PRO A 168 20.20 -8.60 8.28
CA PRO A 168 20.30 -9.99 7.84
C PRO A 168 19.99 -10.22 6.36
N VAL A 169 19.44 -9.22 5.65
CA VAL A 169 19.08 -9.35 4.22
C VAL A 169 20.34 -9.64 3.38
N PRO A 170 20.34 -10.65 2.49
CA PRO A 170 21.52 -11.07 1.73
C PRO A 170 22.22 -9.94 0.96
N ALA A 171 21.46 -8.98 0.41
CA ALA A 171 22.04 -7.82 -0.29
C ALA A 171 22.97 -6.97 0.59
N TYR A 172 22.83 -7.01 1.91
CA TYR A 172 23.66 -6.29 2.86
C TYR A 172 24.72 -7.18 3.54
N LYS A 173 24.98 -8.40 3.03
CA LYS A 173 25.92 -9.36 3.66
C LYS A 173 27.30 -8.77 3.96
N ASP A 174 27.82 -7.93 3.07
CA ASP A 174 29.15 -7.32 3.15
C ASP A 174 29.13 -5.91 3.76
N ALA A 175 27.97 -5.42 4.21
CA ALA A 175 27.86 -4.12 4.84
C ALA A 175 28.41 -4.13 6.28
N ASP A 176 28.97 -2.98 6.73
CA ASP A 176 29.20 -2.75 8.16
C ASP A 176 27.85 -2.74 8.89
N LYS A 177 27.58 -3.81 9.61
CA LYS A 177 26.30 -4.01 10.31
C LYS A 177 26.03 -2.95 11.39
N ALA A 178 27.09 -2.44 12.03
CA ALA A 178 26.96 -1.40 13.05
C ALA A 178 26.64 -0.05 12.40
N ALA A 179 27.29 0.29 11.30
CA ALA A 179 26.98 1.50 10.54
C ALA A 179 25.57 1.44 9.95
N LEU A 180 25.19 0.32 9.35
CA LEU A 180 23.84 0.09 8.81
C LEU A 180 22.76 0.22 9.90
N PHE A 181 23.01 -0.34 11.09
CA PHE A 181 22.08 -0.22 12.20
C PHE A 181 21.90 1.23 12.66
N ARG A 182 22.99 2.00 12.78
CA ARG A 182 22.92 3.43 13.10
C ARG A 182 22.12 4.20 12.06
N LEU A 183 22.32 3.90 10.78
CA LEU A 183 21.59 4.53 9.68
C LEU A 183 20.09 4.22 9.74
N ILE A 184 19.71 2.95 9.87
CA ILE A 184 18.31 2.52 10.05
C ILE A 184 17.67 3.27 11.23
N THR A 185 18.37 3.33 12.37
CA THR A 185 17.88 4.00 13.57
C THR A 185 17.66 5.50 13.33
N ALA A 186 18.55 6.17 12.59
CA ALA A 186 18.41 7.59 12.25
C ALA A 186 17.20 7.85 11.34
N TYR A 187 16.98 7.00 10.33
CA TYR A 187 15.80 7.08 9.47
C TYR A 187 14.51 6.81 10.25
N ASN A 188 14.50 5.82 11.13
CA ASN A 188 13.34 5.50 11.96
C ASN A 188 13.01 6.62 12.95
N ALA A 189 14.03 7.27 13.51
CA ALA A 189 13.82 8.47 14.35
C ALA A 189 13.21 9.63 13.54
N ALA A 190 13.65 9.84 12.30
CA ALA A 190 13.09 10.85 11.40
C ALA A 190 11.61 10.55 11.08
N ILE A 191 11.28 9.30 10.74
CA ILE A 191 9.89 8.87 10.50
C ILE A 191 9.03 9.09 11.74
N ALA A 192 9.51 8.67 12.92
CA ALA A 192 8.77 8.86 14.18
C ALA A 192 8.51 10.35 14.47
N GLY A 193 9.50 11.22 14.20
CA GLY A 193 9.34 12.67 14.36
C GLY A 193 8.27 13.26 13.43
N ILE A 194 8.16 12.77 12.18
CA ILE A 194 7.13 13.19 11.22
C ILE A 194 5.75 12.72 11.69
N VAL A 195 5.62 11.45 12.09
CA VAL A 195 4.36 10.88 12.60
C VAL A 195 3.85 11.67 13.80
N ALA A 196 4.74 12.03 14.73
CA ALA A 196 4.39 12.76 15.96
C ALA A 196 3.83 14.17 15.72
N LYS A 197 4.10 14.78 14.56
CA LYS A 197 3.56 16.12 14.20
C LYS A 197 2.06 16.12 13.91
N HIS A 198 1.48 14.97 13.56
CA HIS A 198 0.09 14.86 13.10
C HIS A 198 -0.71 13.81 13.89
N PRO A 199 -0.86 13.98 15.21
CA PRO A 199 -1.58 13.01 16.04
C PRO A 199 -3.01 12.82 15.55
N GLY A 200 -3.46 11.55 15.57
CA GLY A 200 -4.80 11.21 15.09
C GLY A 200 -4.96 11.10 13.57
N ARG A 201 -4.10 11.72 12.77
CA ARG A 201 -4.14 11.67 11.27
C ARG A 201 -3.08 10.74 10.70
N VAL A 202 -1.89 10.75 11.26
CA VAL A 202 -0.74 9.94 10.81
C VAL A 202 -0.43 8.88 11.85
N VAL A 203 -0.24 7.65 11.40
CA VAL A 203 0.04 6.47 12.22
C VAL A 203 1.34 5.83 11.75
N GLY A 204 2.28 5.65 12.66
CA GLY A 204 3.48 4.86 12.40
C GLY A 204 3.16 3.37 12.39
N VAL A 205 3.68 2.66 11.40
CA VAL A 205 3.61 1.21 11.31
C VAL A 205 4.98 0.64 11.64
N ASP A 206 5.06 -0.13 12.72
CA ASP A 206 6.32 -0.74 13.15
C ASP A 206 6.64 -1.97 12.29
N LEU A 207 7.54 -1.78 11.34
CA LEU A 207 8.14 -2.85 10.55
C LEU A 207 9.49 -3.29 11.11
N PHE A 208 10.04 -2.56 12.11
CA PHE A 208 11.38 -2.79 12.63
C PHE A 208 11.41 -3.88 13.72
N THR A 209 10.53 -3.79 14.71
CA THR A 209 10.58 -4.70 15.87
C THR A 209 10.42 -6.15 15.47
N GLY A 210 11.39 -7.00 15.81
CA GLY A 210 11.41 -8.43 15.49
C GLY A 210 11.60 -8.76 14.01
N SER A 211 11.91 -7.79 13.16
CA SER A 211 12.04 -8.06 11.71
C SER A 211 13.32 -8.82 11.37
N ALA A 212 14.40 -8.65 12.15
CA ALA A 212 15.65 -9.35 11.92
C ALA A 212 15.50 -10.87 11.96
N GLU A 213 14.68 -11.39 12.88
CA GLU A 213 14.41 -12.81 13.06
C GLU A 213 13.49 -13.37 11.96
N LEU A 214 12.77 -12.50 11.25
CA LEU A 214 11.88 -12.88 10.17
C LEU A 214 12.59 -12.99 8.81
N VAL A 215 13.80 -12.41 8.68
CA VAL A 215 14.58 -12.50 7.44
C VAL A 215 15.07 -13.92 7.26
N SER A 216 14.63 -14.57 6.18
CA SER A 216 14.97 -15.96 5.85
C SER A 216 14.86 -16.17 4.34
N THR A 217 15.25 -17.34 3.86
CA THR A 217 15.04 -17.76 2.47
C THR A 217 13.56 -17.87 2.08
N LEU A 218 12.64 -17.88 3.06
CA LEU A 218 11.21 -17.87 2.82
C LEU A 218 10.66 -16.46 2.63
N THR A 219 11.23 -15.47 3.33
CA THR A 219 10.71 -14.10 3.37
C THR A 219 11.43 -13.14 2.42
N VAL A 220 12.60 -13.52 1.93
CA VAL A 220 13.36 -12.77 0.92
C VAL A 220 13.25 -13.50 -0.42
N SER A 221 13.03 -12.75 -1.49
CA SER A 221 12.94 -13.31 -2.85
C SER A 221 14.31 -13.79 -3.38
N GLY A 222 14.29 -14.43 -4.54
CA GLY A 222 15.50 -14.98 -5.17
C GLY A 222 16.56 -13.95 -5.56
N ASP A 223 16.21 -12.64 -5.58
CA ASP A 223 17.17 -11.56 -5.82
C ASP A 223 18.00 -11.18 -4.58
N GLY A 224 17.66 -11.73 -3.41
CA GLY A 224 18.35 -11.52 -2.15
C GLY A 224 18.12 -10.15 -1.52
N PHE A 225 17.14 -9.38 -2.00
CA PHE A 225 16.86 -8.02 -1.53
C PHE A 225 15.37 -7.77 -1.24
N HIS A 226 14.51 -7.97 -2.24
CA HIS A 226 13.09 -7.71 -2.09
C HIS A 226 12.39 -8.82 -1.28
N PRO A 227 11.26 -8.50 -0.62
CA PRO A 227 10.45 -9.51 0.02
C PRO A 227 9.92 -10.55 -1.00
N SER A 228 9.81 -11.80 -0.56
CA SER A 228 9.04 -12.84 -1.25
C SER A 228 7.53 -12.66 -0.98
N ASP A 229 6.69 -13.56 -1.51
CA ASP A 229 5.25 -13.60 -1.17
C ASP A 229 5.02 -13.70 0.34
N ALA A 230 5.82 -14.52 1.05
CA ALA A 230 5.74 -14.66 2.50
C ALA A 230 6.19 -13.38 3.22
N GLY A 231 7.26 -12.73 2.74
CA GLY A 231 7.72 -11.44 3.25
C GLY A 231 6.68 -10.35 3.08
N TYR A 232 6.06 -10.27 1.91
CA TYR A 232 4.97 -9.32 1.64
C TYR A 232 3.73 -9.56 2.50
N GLN A 233 3.43 -10.82 2.83
CA GLN A 233 2.34 -11.12 3.75
C GLN A 233 2.62 -10.56 5.15
N LEU A 234 3.83 -10.75 5.69
CA LEU A 234 4.22 -10.22 6.99
C LEU A 234 4.12 -8.68 7.05
N ILE A 235 4.55 -7.99 5.96
CA ILE A 235 4.44 -6.53 5.85
C ILE A 235 2.97 -6.12 5.81
N ALA A 236 2.16 -6.77 4.97
CA ALA A 236 0.72 -6.50 4.87
C ALA A 236 0.00 -6.69 6.21
N ASP A 237 0.34 -7.73 6.96
CA ASP A 237 -0.25 -8.02 8.27
C ASP A 237 0.03 -6.89 9.27
N ARG A 238 1.25 -6.33 9.30
CA ARG A 238 1.62 -5.21 10.19
C ARG A 238 0.86 -3.93 9.82
N PHE A 239 0.77 -3.59 8.53
CA PHE A 239 -0.04 -2.47 8.08
C PHE A 239 -1.52 -2.67 8.37
N ALA A 240 -2.07 -3.85 8.07
CA ALA A 240 -3.46 -4.18 8.34
C ALA A 240 -3.80 -4.12 9.84
N ALA A 241 -2.91 -4.58 10.71
CA ALA A 241 -3.06 -4.47 12.16
C ALA A 241 -3.13 -3.00 12.62
N ALA A 242 -2.22 -2.15 12.13
CA ALA A 242 -2.23 -0.71 12.43
C ALA A 242 -3.50 -0.02 11.91
N MET A 243 -3.96 -0.39 10.70
CA MET A 243 -5.19 0.11 10.11
C MET A 243 -6.42 -0.28 10.94
N ARG A 244 -6.55 -1.56 11.33
CA ARG A 244 -7.65 -2.03 12.21
C ARG A 244 -7.63 -1.32 13.56
N ALA A 245 -6.46 -1.21 14.20
CA ALA A 245 -6.30 -0.48 15.47
C ALA A 245 -6.69 1.00 15.35
N SER A 246 -6.64 1.57 14.15
CA SER A 246 -7.04 2.94 13.84
C SER A 246 -8.49 3.07 13.38
N GLY A 247 -9.29 2.00 13.45
CA GLY A 247 -10.70 1.99 13.08
C GLY A 247 -10.99 1.83 11.58
N ILE A 248 -9.98 1.46 10.76
CA ILE A 248 -10.21 1.15 9.35
C ILE A 248 -10.87 -0.24 9.25
N PRO A 249 -12.06 -0.36 8.65
CA PRO A 249 -12.80 -1.61 8.58
C PRO A 249 -12.18 -2.53 7.51
N LEU A 250 -11.26 -3.40 7.91
CA LEU A 250 -10.70 -4.47 7.10
C LEU A 250 -11.35 -5.81 7.46
N ARG A 251 -11.70 -6.59 6.44
CA ARG A 251 -12.26 -7.95 6.59
C ARG A 251 -11.23 -8.91 7.14
#